data_33b9d7e43cd6e646398f5421d1ba7b9d
#
_entry.id   33b9d7e43cd6e646398f5421d1ba7b9d
#
_cell.length_a   1.000
_cell.length_b   1.000
_cell.length_c   1.000
_cell.angle_alpha   90.00
_cell.angle_beta   90.00
_cell.angle_gamma   90.00
#
_symmetry.space_group_name_H-M   'P 1'
#
loop_
_entity.id
_entity.type
_entity.pdbx_description
1 polymer ?
#
loop_
_entity_poly.entity_id
_entity_poly.type
_entity_poly.pdbx_seq_one_letter_code
_entity_poly.pdbx_strand_id
1 'polypeptide(L)'
;MNDNLKSFLDQKVAQYNRPEFIANDPVSIPHMFTKKQDIEIMGFWAATLAWGQRVTIIKKCRELITLMDGAPYDFIINHEEPDLKKLLHFKHRTFNDIDTLYFIAFFRQHYENYDSLEDAFVPSNKSVILNDSEGSIREYALQQAEGDPTVETALNYFRSYFFSLPDFPHRTKKHVSSPSQKSTCKRLNMFLRWMVRNDNNGVDFSIWNKLKPADLICPCDLHVDRVARHLKLITRKQTDWQTAVELTEGLKELDPLDPVKYDFALFGLGIEERWGIEGIMPEF
;
A
#
# COMPACT_ATOMS: atom_id res chain seq x y z
N MET A 1 13.48 8.85 -23.75
CA MET A 1 12.47 7.77 -23.91
C MET A 1 11.49 8.17 -25.02
N ASN A 2 10.81 7.21 -25.69
CA ASN A 2 10.04 7.47 -26.90
C ASN A 2 8.74 8.25 -26.59
N ASP A 3 8.52 9.40 -27.23
CA ASP A 3 7.29 10.22 -27.08
C ASP A 3 6.02 9.43 -27.40
N ASN A 4 6.12 8.41 -28.25
CA ASN A 4 5.02 7.49 -28.56
C ASN A 4 4.62 6.66 -27.34
N LEU A 5 5.58 6.14 -26.56
CA LEU A 5 5.30 5.37 -25.33
C LEU A 5 4.62 6.24 -24.28
N LYS A 6 5.11 7.48 -24.09
CA LYS A 6 4.49 8.43 -23.16
C LYS A 6 3.03 8.70 -23.55
N SER A 7 2.80 9.07 -24.81
CA SER A 7 1.46 9.36 -25.31
C SER A 7 0.50 8.18 -25.14
N PHE A 8 0.98 6.96 -25.44
CA PHE A 8 0.21 5.73 -25.26
C PHE A 8 -0.15 5.47 -23.79
N LEU A 9 0.82 5.56 -22.89
CA LEU A 9 0.58 5.33 -21.46
C LEU A 9 -0.31 6.43 -20.86
N ASP A 10 -0.15 7.69 -21.25
CA ASP A 10 -1.04 8.79 -20.82
C ASP A 10 -2.50 8.56 -21.27
N GLN A 11 -2.70 8.03 -22.48
CA GLN A 11 -4.04 7.64 -22.95
C GLN A 11 -4.61 6.50 -22.09
N LYS A 12 -3.80 5.49 -21.73
CA LYS A 12 -4.23 4.39 -20.87
C LYS A 12 -4.49 4.85 -19.43
N VAL A 13 -3.73 5.79 -18.91
CA VAL A 13 -4.03 6.44 -17.61
C VAL A 13 -5.40 7.11 -17.69
N ALA A 14 -5.69 7.92 -18.71
CA ALA A 14 -6.99 8.57 -18.90
C ALA A 14 -8.14 7.54 -19.04
N GLN A 15 -7.88 6.37 -19.60
CA GLN A 15 -8.86 5.30 -19.74
C GLN A 15 -9.21 4.62 -18.42
N TYR A 16 -8.22 4.41 -17.52
CA TYR A 16 -8.39 3.57 -16.32
C TYR A 16 -8.44 4.38 -15.02
N ASN A 17 -7.80 5.54 -14.94
CA ASN A 17 -7.79 6.39 -13.74
C ASN A 17 -9.05 7.28 -13.70
N ARG A 18 -10.17 6.71 -13.31
CA ARG A 18 -11.48 7.38 -13.25
C ARG A 18 -12.39 6.72 -12.22
N PRO A 19 -13.47 7.40 -11.78
CA PRO A 19 -14.34 6.92 -10.71
C PRO A 19 -14.92 5.51 -10.94
N GLU A 20 -15.15 5.11 -12.17
CA GLU A 20 -15.69 3.77 -12.50
C GLU A 20 -14.73 2.64 -12.11
N PHE A 21 -13.44 2.94 -12.02
CA PHE A 21 -12.44 1.98 -11.54
C PHE A 21 -12.70 1.57 -10.08
N ILE A 22 -13.20 2.50 -9.24
CA ILE A 22 -13.37 2.30 -7.80
C ILE A 22 -14.28 1.10 -7.50
N ALA A 23 -15.41 0.98 -8.19
CA ALA A 23 -16.49 0.05 -7.82
C ALA A 23 -16.02 -1.43 -7.73
N ASN A 24 -15.07 -1.82 -8.55
CA ASN A 24 -14.61 -3.21 -8.68
C ASN A 24 -13.18 -3.43 -8.15
N ASP A 25 -12.60 -2.45 -7.47
CA ASP A 25 -11.25 -2.52 -6.92
C ASP A 25 -11.28 -2.47 -5.39
N PRO A 26 -10.30 -3.05 -4.66
CA PRO A 26 -10.20 -2.93 -3.22
C PRO A 26 -10.18 -1.49 -2.70
N VAL A 27 -9.78 -0.50 -3.49
CA VAL A 27 -9.86 0.92 -3.14
C VAL A 27 -11.29 1.37 -2.83
N SER A 28 -12.32 0.65 -3.31
CA SER A 28 -13.73 0.90 -2.96
C SER A 28 -14.01 0.80 -1.44
N ILE A 29 -13.17 0.11 -0.70
CA ILE A 29 -13.34 -0.07 0.73
C ILE A 29 -13.07 1.22 1.51
N PRO A 30 -11.90 1.88 1.41
CA PRO A 30 -11.69 3.17 2.06
C PRO A 30 -12.64 4.27 1.53
N HIS A 31 -13.13 4.18 0.28
CA HIS A 31 -14.15 5.09 -0.25
C HIS A 31 -15.53 5.00 0.43
N MET A 32 -15.76 4.00 1.29
CA MET A 32 -16.98 3.93 2.11
C MET A 32 -16.97 4.92 3.27
N PHE A 33 -15.86 5.60 3.55
CA PHE A 33 -15.64 6.44 4.72
C PHE A 33 -15.30 7.88 4.33
N THR A 34 -15.57 8.80 5.27
CA THR A 34 -15.20 10.23 5.17
C THR A 34 -14.21 10.65 6.26
N LYS A 35 -14.18 9.93 7.39
CA LYS A 35 -13.24 10.17 8.48
C LYS A 35 -11.85 9.67 8.07
N LYS A 36 -10.83 10.52 8.20
CA LYS A 36 -9.46 10.22 7.78
C LYS A 36 -8.95 8.90 8.34
N GLN A 37 -9.12 8.67 9.64
CA GLN A 37 -8.65 7.47 10.33
C GLN A 37 -9.34 6.19 9.82
N ASP A 38 -10.63 6.26 9.51
CA ASP A 38 -11.36 5.11 8.93
C ASP A 38 -10.84 4.79 7.51
N ILE A 39 -10.55 5.84 6.70
CA ILE A 39 -9.95 5.70 5.37
C ILE A 39 -8.57 5.04 5.47
N GLU A 40 -7.73 5.50 6.41
CA GLU A 40 -6.39 4.97 6.66
C GLU A 40 -6.42 3.50 7.10
N ILE A 41 -7.24 3.18 8.10
CA ILE A 41 -7.39 1.83 8.66
C ILE A 41 -7.90 0.87 7.59
N MET A 42 -9.01 1.21 6.96
CA MET A 42 -9.64 0.32 5.98
C MET A 42 -8.89 0.28 4.66
N GLY A 43 -8.20 1.35 4.28
CA GLY A 43 -7.24 1.36 3.17
C GLY A 43 -6.07 0.41 3.42
N PHE A 44 -5.50 0.43 4.62
CA PHE A 44 -4.42 -0.50 5.00
C PHE A 44 -4.90 -1.96 5.03
N TRP A 45 -6.09 -2.23 5.58
CA TRP A 45 -6.70 -3.56 5.55
C TRP A 45 -6.95 -4.03 4.12
N ALA A 46 -7.57 -3.20 3.28
CA ALA A 46 -7.87 -3.53 1.89
C ALA A 46 -6.60 -3.84 1.10
N ALA A 47 -5.56 -3.01 1.25
CA ALA A 47 -4.26 -3.25 0.62
C ALA A 47 -3.60 -4.53 1.14
N THR A 48 -3.60 -4.76 2.46
CA THR A 48 -3.01 -5.97 3.07
C THR A 48 -3.70 -7.25 2.61
N LEU A 49 -5.02 -7.24 2.46
CA LEU A 49 -5.80 -8.39 2.01
C LEU A 49 -5.85 -8.53 0.48
N ALA A 50 -5.23 -7.61 -0.28
CA ALA A 50 -5.29 -7.58 -1.74
C ALA A 50 -4.45 -8.68 -2.39
N TRP A 51 -4.83 -9.95 -2.15
CA TRP A 51 -4.32 -11.11 -2.91
C TRP A 51 -5.42 -12.15 -3.14
N GLY A 52 -5.60 -12.54 -4.39
CA GLY A 52 -6.66 -13.45 -4.85
C GLY A 52 -7.72 -12.70 -5.66
N GLN A 53 -8.95 -13.20 -5.63
CA GLN A 53 -10.05 -12.62 -6.42
C GLN A 53 -10.57 -11.33 -5.78
N ARG A 54 -10.71 -10.25 -6.56
CA ARG A 54 -11.17 -8.93 -6.11
C ARG A 54 -12.50 -9.01 -5.35
N VAL A 55 -13.48 -9.73 -5.88
CA VAL A 55 -14.80 -9.91 -5.22
C VAL A 55 -14.65 -10.49 -3.81
N THR A 56 -13.78 -11.48 -3.63
CA THR A 56 -13.52 -12.09 -2.31
C THR A 56 -12.83 -11.10 -1.38
N ILE A 57 -11.85 -10.32 -1.86
CA ILE A 57 -11.16 -9.30 -1.07
C ILE A 57 -12.15 -8.25 -0.57
N ILE A 58 -12.95 -7.67 -1.46
CA ILE A 58 -13.96 -6.66 -1.12
C ILE A 58 -14.97 -7.22 -0.11
N LYS A 59 -15.47 -8.45 -0.34
CA LYS A 59 -16.39 -9.12 0.59
C LYS A 59 -15.76 -9.25 1.98
N LYS A 60 -14.50 -9.67 2.08
CA LYS A 60 -13.80 -9.85 3.36
C LYS A 60 -13.51 -8.53 4.07
N CYS A 61 -13.20 -7.47 3.35
CA CYS A 61 -13.07 -6.14 3.94
C CYS A 61 -14.40 -5.63 4.48
N ARG A 62 -15.51 -5.83 3.76
CA ARG A 62 -16.86 -5.48 4.25
C ARG A 62 -17.26 -6.29 5.49
N GLU A 63 -16.86 -7.56 5.57
CA GLU A 63 -17.02 -8.38 6.77
C GLU A 63 -16.29 -7.75 7.96
N LEU A 64 -15.03 -7.30 7.80
CA LEU A 64 -14.31 -6.58 8.86
C LEU A 64 -15.00 -5.30 9.28
N ILE A 65 -15.51 -4.51 8.34
CA ILE A 65 -16.28 -3.29 8.65
C ILE A 65 -17.47 -3.61 9.53
N THR A 66 -18.22 -4.67 9.18
CA THR A 66 -19.39 -5.12 9.97
C THR A 66 -18.96 -5.59 11.37
N LEU A 67 -17.85 -6.34 11.48
CA LEU A 67 -17.33 -6.82 12.76
C LEU A 67 -16.81 -5.69 13.66
N MET A 68 -16.46 -4.55 13.07
CA MET A 68 -16.09 -3.30 13.76
C MET A 68 -17.26 -2.29 13.85
N ASP A 69 -18.50 -2.78 13.82
CA ASP A 69 -19.72 -2.02 13.98
C ASP A 69 -19.89 -0.83 12.99
N GLY A 70 -19.23 -0.90 11.82
CA GLY A 70 -19.29 0.12 10.76
C GLY A 70 -18.42 1.36 11.01
N ALA A 71 -17.72 1.43 12.14
CA ALA A 71 -16.90 2.56 12.57
C ALA A 71 -15.49 2.08 13.02
N PRO A 72 -14.60 1.74 12.07
CA PRO A 72 -13.32 1.09 12.37
C PRO A 72 -12.46 1.82 13.40
N TYR A 73 -12.28 3.13 13.24
CA TYR A 73 -11.47 3.92 14.17
C TYR A 73 -12.08 3.95 15.58
N ASP A 74 -13.40 4.18 15.66
CA ASP A 74 -14.12 4.20 16.92
C ASP A 74 -14.05 2.85 17.65
N PHE A 75 -14.22 1.76 16.90
CA PHE A 75 -14.04 0.41 17.41
C PHE A 75 -12.60 0.19 17.94
N ILE A 76 -11.59 0.58 17.17
CA ILE A 76 -10.18 0.39 17.55
C ILE A 76 -9.86 1.12 18.86
N ILE A 77 -10.35 2.33 19.05
CA ILE A 77 -10.05 3.12 20.25
C ILE A 77 -10.87 2.65 21.46
N ASN A 78 -12.14 2.29 21.28
CA ASN A 78 -13.08 2.11 22.37
C ASN A 78 -13.46 0.65 22.67
N HIS A 79 -13.02 -0.32 21.85
CA HIS A 79 -13.38 -1.73 22.08
C HIS A 79 -12.92 -2.25 23.44
N GLU A 80 -13.74 -3.10 24.04
CA GLU A 80 -13.40 -3.90 25.19
C GLU A 80 -13.09 -5.35 24.79
N GLU A 81 -12.52 -6.13 25.71
CA GLU A 81 -12.14 -7.54 25.43
C GLU A 81 -13.32 -8.40 24.88
N PRO A 82 -14.57 -8.26 25.34
CA PRO A 82 -15.69 -8.99 24.77
C PRO A 82 -15.95 -8.71 23.29
N ASP A 83 -15.67 -7.46 22.82
CA ASP A 83 -15.89 -7.08 21.42
C ASP A 83 -14.93 -7.79 20.47
N LEU A 84 -13.72 -8.09 20.93
CA LEU A 84 -12.73 -8.82 20.15
C LEU A 84 -13.17 -10.25 19.82
N LYS A 85 -14.10 -10.83 20.58
CA LYS A 85 -14.64 -12.19 20.32
C LYS A 85 -15.34 -12.28 18.97
N LYS A 86 -15.93 -11.19 18.48
CA LYS A 86 -16.56 -11.11 17.14
C LYS A 86 -15.55 -11.40 16.02
N LEU A 87 -14.28 -11.15 16.25
CA LEU A 87 -13.19 -11.25 15.26
C LEU A 87 -12.50 -12.62 15.22
N LEU A 88 -12.75 -13.50 16.21
CA LEU A 88 -12.05 -14.80 16.37
C LEU A 88 -12.27 -15.79 15.21
N HIS A 89 -13.24 -15.54 14.34
CA HIS A 89 -13.50 -16.41 13.16
C HIS A 89 -13.15 -15.73 11.84
N PHE A 90 -12.61 -14.50 11.89
CA PHE A 90 -12.22 -13.82 10.67
C PHE A 90 -11.06 -14.53 9.99
N LYS A 91 -11.23 -14.81 8.70
CA LYS A 91 -10.21 -15.46 7.88
C LYS A 91 -10.28 -15.00 6.43
N HIS A 92 -9.12 -14.69 5.87
CA HIS A 92 -8.93 -14.51 4.43
C HIS A 92 -7.65 -15.22 4.00
N ARG A 93 -7.79 -16.37 3.32
CA ARG A 93 -6.65 -17.22 2.90
C ARG A 93 -5.75 -17.58 4.09
N THR A 94 -4.50 -17.11 4.10
CA THR A 94 -3.56 -17.35 5.20
C THR A 94 -3.60 -16.30 6.31
N PHE A 95 -4.35 -15.22 6.14
CA PHE A 95 -4.63 -14.22 7.16
C PHE A 95 -5.79 -14.70 8.04
N ASN A 96 -5.67 -14.65 9.36
CA ASN A 96 -6.68 -15.15 10.30
C ASN A 96 -6.88 -14.23 11.52
N ASP A 97 -7.64 -14.70 12.49
CA ASP A 97 -7.97 -14.01 13.75
C ASP A 97 -6.73 -13.51 14.53
N ILE A 98 -5.67 -14.32 14.64
CA ILE A 98 -4.43 -13.89 15.30
C ILE A 98 -3.84 -12.65 14.62
N ASP A 99 -3.82 -12.65 13.27
CA ASP A 99 -3.34 -11.52 12.50
C ASP A 99 -4.27 -10.30 12.69
N THR A 100 -5.60 -10.55 12.72
CA THR A 100 -6.63 -9.51 12.92
C THR A 100 -6.46 -8.83 14.27
N LEU A 101 -6.37 -9.59 15.34
CA LEU A 101 -6.23 -9.06 16.71
C LEU A 101 -4.93 -8.27 16.86
N TYR A 102 -3.84 -8.74 16.25
CA TYR A 102 -2.58 -8.01 16.28
C TYR A 102 -2.67 -6.66 15.55
N PHE A 103 -3.32 -6.63 14.38
CA PHE A 103 -3.54 -5.37 13.64
C PHE A 103 -4.36 -4.37 14.47
N ILE A 104 -5.40 -4.82 15.16
CA ILE A 104 -6.21 -3.97 16.05
C ILE A 104 -5.36 -3.44 17.20
N ALA A 105 -4.57 -4.29 17.85
CA ALA A 105 -3.68 -3.87 18.92
C ALA A 105 -2.67 -2.82 18.45
N PHE A 106 -2.08 -3.01 17.27
CA PHE A 106 -1.17 -2.03 16.67
C PHE A 106 -1.87 -0.70 16.38
N PHE A 107 -3.04 -0.72 15.72
CA PHE A 107 -3.76 0.50 15.43
C PHE A 107 -4.18 1.24 16.69
N ARG A 108 -4.65 0.53 17.73
CA ARG A 108 -4.99 1.14 19.01
C ARG A 108 -3.79 1.87 19.61
N GLN A 109 -2.66 1.17 19.77
CA GLN A 109 -1.41 1.77 20.28
C GLN A 109 -0.98 2.98 19.44
N HIS A 110 -1.09 2.88 18.11
CA HIS A 110 -0.71 3.97 17.23
C HIS A 110 -1.60 5.19 17.42
N TYR A 111 -2.92 5.03 17.30
CA TYR A 111 -3.86 6.14 17.37
C TYR A 111 -4.10 6.70 18.78
N GLU A 112 -3.66 6.04 19.84
CA GLU A 112 -3.55 6.62 21.17
C GLU A 112 -2.46 7.71 21.25
N ASN A 113 -1.52 7.72 20.32
CA ASN A 113 -0.37 8.62 20.31
C ASN A 113 -0.32 9.56 19.10
N TYR A 114 -0.99 9.24 18.01
CA TYR A 114 -0.93 9.96 16.74
C TYR A 114 -2.31 10.08 16.08
N ASP A 115 -2.53 11.21 15.39
CA ASP A 115 -3.81 11.47 14.69
C ASP A 115 -3.89 10.84 13.28
N SER A 116 -2.78 10.36 12.75
CA SER A 116 -2.68 9.83 11.37
C SER A 116 -1.74 8.65 11.29
N LEU A 117 -2.12 7.64 10.51
CA LEU A 117 -1.26 6.49 10.20
C LEU A 117 -0.02 6.89 9.36
N GLU A 118 0.00 8.10 8.78
CA GLU A 118 1.17 8.65 8.10
C GLU A 118 2.39 8.72 9.02
N ASP A 119 2.18 9.00 10.32
CA ASP A 119 3.25 9.03 11.34
C ASP A 119 3.89 7.66 11.58
N ALA A 120 3.19 6.57 11.26
CA ALA A 120 3.76 5.23 11.32
C ALA A 120 4.75 4.94 10.18
N PHE A 121 4.68 5.69 9.08
CA PHE A 121 5.59 5.59 7.94
C PHE A 121 6.68 6.66 7.98
N VAL A 122 6.30 7.89 8.30
CA VAL A 122 7.18 9.06 8.34
C VAL A 122 6.95 9.81 9.64
N PRO A 123 7.67 9.46 10.73
CA PRO A 123 7.46 10.07 12.04
C PRO A 123 7.73 11.57 12.05
N SER A 124 6.85 12.35 12.67
CA SER A 124 6.94 13.81 12.77
C SER A 124 8.02 14.28 13.75
N ASN A 125 8.38 13.48 14.74
CA ASN A 125 9.36 13.81 15.78
C ASN A 125 10.50 12.79 15.83
N LYS A 126 11.72 13.30 15.95
CA LYS A 126 12.97 12.54 16.09
C LYS A 126 13.07 11.69 17.38
N SER A 127 12.08 11.74 18.24
CA SER A 127 12.10 11.13 19.58
C SER A 127 10.96 10.15 19.83
N VAL A 128 10.70 9.23 18.91
CA VAL A 128 9.95 8.04 19.29
C VAL A 128 10.92 7.08 19.99
N ILE A 129 10.98 7.19 21.31
CA ILE A 129 11.65 6.21 22.16
C ILE A 129 10.75 4.97 22.19
N LEU A 130 10.94 4.08 21.23
CA LEU A 130 10.40 2.74 21.34
C LEU A 130 11.30 1.99 22.32
N ASN A 131 10.69 1.41 23.36
CA ASN A 131 11.40 0.62 24.37
C ASN A 131 12.30 -0.41 23.69
N ASP A 132 13.58 -0.37 24.10
CA ASP A 132 14.69 -1.13 23.57
C ASP A 132 14.47 -2.66 23.65
N SER A 133 14.08 -3.27 22.55
CA SER A 133 14.38 -4.69 22.34
C SER A 133 15.09 -4.97 21.00
N GLU A 134 15.16 -3.99 20.10
CA GLU A 134 15.97 -4.11 18.86
C GLU A 134 16.60 -2.74 18.53
N GLY A 135 17.91 -2.60 18.69
CA GLY A 135 18.69 -1.39 18.41
C GLY A 135 18.55 -0.82 16.99
N SER A 136 17.88 -1.57 16.07
CA SER A 136 17.61 -1.20 14.69
C SER A 136 16.62 -0.03 14.56
N ILE A 137 15.63 0.11 15.45
CA ILE A 137 14.59 1.16 15.32
C ILE A 137 15.17 2.54 15.62
N ARG A 138 16.08 2.60 16.60
CA ARG A 138 16.78 3.83 16.99
C ARG A 138 17.72 4.32 15.88
N GLU A 139 18.38 3.40 15.21
CA GLU A 139 19.28 3.71 14.09
C GLU A 139 18.51 4.18 12.84
N TYR A 140 17.36 3.58 12.51
CA TYR A 140 16.49 4.02 11.42
C TYR A 140 15.89 5.42 11.68
N ALA A 141 15.44 5.70 12.89
CA ALA A 141 14.91 7.03 13.25
C ALA A 141 15.99 8.11 13.20
N LEU A 142 17.25 7.78 13.49
CA LEU A 142 18.38 8.71 13.40
C LEU A 142 18.85 8.93 11.97
N GLN A 143 18.83 7.90 11.11
CA GLN A 143 19.20 8.03 9.69
C GLN A 143 18.20 8.87 8.89
N GLN A 144 16.89 8.77 9.19
CA GLN A 144 15.88 9.66 8.60
C GLN A 144 16.02 11.13 9.05
N ALA A 145 16.75 11.38 10.13
CA ALA A 145 16.96 12.74 10.64
C ALA A 145 17.92 13.58 9.80
N GLU A 146 18.68 12.99 8.87
CA GLU A 146 19.72 13.63 8.08
C GLU A 146 19.37 13.86 6.60
N GLY A 147 18.19 13.38 6.13
CA GLY A 147 17.75 13.56 4.74
C GLY A 147 16.23 13.56 4.57
N ASP A 148 15.76 13.89 3.37
CA ASP A 148 14.35 13.74 3.01
C ASP A 148 13.95 12.25 3.06
N PRO A 149 12.77 11.88 3.62
CA PRO A 149 12.35 10.50 3.75
C PRO A 149 12.12 9.87 2.37
N THR A 150 12.77 8.74 2.10
CA THR A 150 12.48 7.94 0.91
C THR A 150 11.39 6.90 1.23
N VAL A 151 10.68 6.40 0.21
CA VAL A 151 9.71 5.30 0.41
C VAL A 151 10.40 4.04 0.93
N GLU A 152 11.65 3.77 0.54
CA GLU A 152 12.42 2.63 1.06
C GLU A 152 12.62 2.73 2.57
N THR A 153 13.09 3.89 3.05
CA THR A 153 13.27 4.12 4.49
C THR A 153 11.94 4.10 5.24
N ALA A 154 10.89 4.72 4.68
CA ALA A 154 9.56 4.75 5.27
C ALA A 154 8.96 3.33 5.43
N LEU A 155 9.08 2.45 4.42
CA LEU A 155 8.55 1.09 4.50
C LEU A 155 9.37 0.18 5.44
N ASN A 156 10.68 0.35 5.52
CA ASN A 156 11.52 -0.37 6.47
C ASN A 156 11.21 0.08 7.92
N TYR A 157 11.08 1.39 8.14
CA TYR A 157 10.67 1.94 9.43
C TYR A 157 9.28 1.43 9.83
N PHE A 158 8.28 1.57 8.94
CA PHE A 158 6.92 1.10 9.19
C PHE A 158 6.90 -0.36 9.65
N ARG A 159 7.61 -1.25 8.96
CA ARG A 159 7.65 -2.65 9.35
C ARG A 159 8.23 -2.84 10.75
N SER A 160 9.32 -2.17 11.08
CA SER A 160 9.94 -2.25 12.40
C SER A 160 9.00 -1.72 13.48
N TYR A 161 8.36 -0.59 13.23
CA TYR A 161 7.37 0.01 14.14
C TYR A 161 6.12 -0.87 14.27
N PHE A 162 5.60 -1.40 13.16
CA PHE A 162 4.45 -2.29 13.18
C PHE A 162 4.65 -3.52 14.06
N PHE A 163 5.86 -4.07 14.12
CA PHE A 163 6.20 -5.23 14.93
C PHE A 163 6.92 -4.88 16.24
N SER A 164 6.78 -3.66 16.76
CA SER A 164 7.40 -3.23 18.00
C SER A 164 6.60 -3.59 19.27
N LEU A 165 5.34 -4.01 19.14
CA LEU A 165 4.55 -4.47 20.28
C LEU A 165 5.17 -5.72 20.91
N PRO A 166 5.19 -5.82 22.25
CA PRO A 166 5.56 -7.06 22.92
C PRO A 166 4.73 -8.25 22.40
N ASP A 167 5.33 -9.41 22.32
CA ASP A 167 4.66 -10.68 21.99
C ASP A 167 3.95 -10.70 20.62
N PHE A 168 4.44 -9.93 19.63
CA PHE A 168 3.87 -9.95 18.30
C PHE A 168 3.91 -11.36 17.69
N PRO A 169 2.84 -11.82 17.00
CA PRO A 169 2.81 -13.14 16.42
C PRO A 169 3.77 -13.26 15.23
N HIS A 170 4.79 -14.11 15.30
CA HIS A 170 5.77 -14.29 14.22
C HIS A 170 5.14 -14.61 12.87
N ARG A 171 4.01 -15.34 12.88
CA ARG A 171 3.27 -15.67 11.66
C ARG A 171 2.73 -14.44 10.90
N THR A 172 2.49 -13.35 11.61
CA THR A 172 1.94 -12.10 11.03
C THR A 172 2.96 -11.36 10.17
N LYS A 173 4.27 -11.59 10.39
CA LYS A 173 5.37 -10.97 9.63
C LYS A 173 5.24 -11.12 8.10
N LYS A 174 4.62 -12.20 7.62
CA LYS A 174 4.42 -12.45 6.18
C LYS A 174 3.40 -11.51 5.53
N HIS A 175 2.57 -10.81 6.31
CA HIS A 175 1.53 -9.93 5.79
C HIS A 175 2.00 -8.49 5.57
N VAL A 176 3.06 -8.08 6.26
CA VAL A 176 3.67 -6.76 6.12
C VAL A 176 5.12 -6.95 5.67
N SER A 177 5.37 -6.77 4.38
CA SER A 177 6.71 -6.87 3.79
C SER A 177 7.49 -5.57 3.90
N SER A 178 8.79 -5.61 3.63
CA SER A 178 9.64 -4.41 3.51
C SER A 178 10.70 -4.57 2.41
N PRO A 179 11.30 -3.45 1.95
CA PRO A 179 12.41 -3.46 1.01
C PRO A 179 13.61 -4.27 1.48
N SER A 180 13.97 -4.21 2.77
CA SER A 180 15.07 -4.98 3.36
C SER A 180 14.90 -6.50 3.21
N GLN A 181 13.67 -6.98 2.98
CA GLN A 181 13.36 -8.38 2.69
C GLN A 181 13.39 -8.69 1.17
N LYS A 182 13.85 -7.76 0.34
CA LYS A 182 13.86 -7.85 -1.14
C LYS A 182 12.45 -8.03 -1.74
N SER A 183 11.40 -7.61 -1.03
CA SER A 183 10.03 -7.62 -1.54
C SER A 183 9.80 -6.41 -2.44
N THR A 184 9.01 -6.54 -3.51
CA THR A 184 8.50 -5.37 -4.28
C THR A 184 7.60 -4.46 -3.45
N CYS A 185 7.18 -4.90 -2.28
CA CYS A 185 6.25 -4.21 -1.39
C CYS A 185 4.95 -3.73 -2.07
N LYS A 186 4.48 -4.44 -3.12
CA LYS A 186 3.35 -4.04 -3.98
C LYS A 186 2.16 -3.52 -3.19
N ARG A 187 1.75 -4.23 -2.13
CA ARG A 187 0.56 -3.88 -1.34
C ARG A 187 0.74 -2.58 -0.54
N LEU A 188 1.93 -2.37 0.03
CA LEU A 188 2.24 -1.14 0.75
C LEU A 188 2.43 0.05 -0.22
N ASN A 189 3.09 -0.17 -1.36
CA ASN A 189 3.21 0.87 -2.40
C ASN A 189 1.83 1.26 -2.96
N MET A 190 0.91 0.30 -3.13
CA MET A 190 -0.47 0.58 -3.52
C MET A 190 -1.20 1.40 -2.45
N PHE A 191 -1.03 1.06 -1.17
CA PHE A 191 -1.59 1.83 -0.05
C PHE A 191 -1.02 3.25 0.00
N LEU A 192 0.31 3.42 -0.13
CA LEU A 192 0.93 4.75 -0.19
C LEU A 192 0.41 5.56 -1.38
N ARG A 193 0.25 4.95 -2.57
CA ARG A 193 -0.35 5.64 -3.71
C ARG A 193 -1.74 6.16 -3.36
N TRP A 194 -2.60 5.34 -2.78
CA TRP A 194 -3.95 5.77 -2.37
C TRP A 194 -3.93 6.94 -1.41
N MET A 195 -3.04 6.94 -0.42
CA MET A 195 -3.01 7.97 0.63
C MET A 195 -2.36 9.29 0.18
N VAL A 196 -1.32 9.22 -0.66
CA VAL A 196 -0.43 10.35 -0.99
C VAL A 196 -0.77 11.01 -2.32
N ARG A 197 -1.08 10.20 -3.36
CA ARG A 197 -1.24 10.70 -4.72
C ARG A 197 -2.43 11.65 -4.82
N ASN A 198 -2.20 12.79 -5.47
CA ASN A 198 -3.20 13.81 -5.70
C ASN A 198 -3.51 13.91 -7.20
N ASP A 199 -4.77 13.64 -7.57
CA ASP A 199 -5.30 13.97 -8.88
C ASP A 199 -6.77 14.43 -8.75
N ASN A 200 -7.33 14.95 -9.86
CA ASN A 200 -8.71 15.41 -9.88
C ASN A 200 -9.72 14.32 -10.26
N ASN A 201 -9.29 13.04 -10.32
CA ASN A 201 -10.13 11.93 -10.76
C ASN A 201 -10.84 11.22 -9.60
N GLY A 202 -10.44 11.51 -8.35
CA GLY A 202 -11.11 11.03 -7.14
C GLY A 202 -10.94 9.54 -6.86
N VAL A 203 -9.92 8.89 -7.43
CA VAL A 203 -9.59 7.48 -7.14
C VAL A 203 -8.67 7.37 -5.93
N ASP A 204 -7.60 8.16 -5.89
CA ASP A 204 -6.67 8.27 -4.79
C ASP A 204 -7.12 9.40 -3.85
N PHE A 205 -6.78 9.32 -2.54
CA PHE A 205 -7.38 10.18 -1.49
C PHE A 205 -6.63 11.48 -1.24
N SER A 206 -5.30 11.51 -1.47
CA SER A 206 -4.48 12.70 -1.19
C SER A 206 -4.63 13.26 0.23
N ILE A 207 -4.67 12.38 1.23
CA ILE A 207 -4.84 12.77 2.65
C ILE A 207 -3.52 12.77 3.43
N TRP A 208 -2.43 12.33 2.82
CA TRP A 208 -1.07 12.36 3.35
C TRP A 208 -0.20 13.36 2.58
N ASN A 209 0.74 14.00 3.28
CA ASN A 209 1.52 15.10 2.72
C ASN A 209 3.03 15.10 3.07
N LYS A 210 3.50 14.15 3.87
CA LYS A 210 4.93 14.03 4.22
C LYS A 210 5.75 13.41 3.09
N LEU A 211 5.12 12.62 2.24
CA LEU A 211 5.66 12.13 0.96
C LEU A 211 4.95 12.84 -0.18
N LYS A 212 5.63 12.98 -1.32
CA LYS A 212 5.05 13.55 -2.54
C LYS A 212 4.78 12.43 -3.56
N PRO A 213 3.87 12.62 -4.53
CA PRO A 213 3.68 11.65 -5.61
C PRO A 213 4.96 11.28 -6.36
N ALA A 214 5.88 12.25 -6.52
CA ALA A 214 7.20 12.04 -7.13
C ALA A 214 8.13 11.08 -6.37
N ASP A 215 7.90 10.92 -5.07
CA ASP A 215 8.73 10.06 -4.20
C ASP A 215 8.25 8.60 -4.22
N LEU A 216 6.99 8.37 -4.64
CA LEU A 216 6.35 7.06 -4.56
C LEU A 216 6.98 6.03 -5.50
N ILE A 217 6.90 4.78 -5.10
CA ILE A 217 7.33 3.62 -5.89
C ILE A 217 6.10 2.92 -6.50
N CYS A 218 6.16 2.66 -7.80
CA CYS A 218 5.07 2.01 -8.52
C CYS A 218 4.77 0.61 -7.96
N PRO A 219 3.50 0.29 -7.66
CA PRO A 219 3.09 -1.03 -7.22
C PRO A 219 3.39 -2.08 -8.29
N CYS A 220 4.43 -2.88 -8.11
CA CYS A 220 4.86 -3.89 -9.07
C CYS A 220 4.37 -5.29 -8.65
N ASP A 221 3.28 -5.75 -9.27
CA ASP A 221 2.82 -7.13 -9.18
C ASP A 221 3.15 -7.92 -10.46
N LEU A 222 2.70 -9.17 -10.52
CA LEU A 222 2.97 -10.04 -11.66
C LEU A 222 2.43 -9.48 -12.99
N HIS A 223 1.28 -8.80 -12.97
CA HIS A 223 0.66 -8.24 -14.19
C HIS A 223 1.42 -7.01 -14.64
N VAL A 224 1.70 -6.09 -13.72
CA VAL A 224 2.52 -4.90 -13.96
C VAL A 224 3.92 -5.29 -14.41
N ASP A 225 4.57 -6.27 -13.76
CA ASP A 225 5.91 -6.75 -14.12
C ASP A 225 5.96 -7.25 -15.58
N ARG A 226 4.98 -8.05 -16.01
CA ARG A 226 4.91 -8.57 -17.38
C ARG A 226 4.76 -7.45 -18.42
N VAL A 227 3.83 -6.52 -18.20
CA VAL A 227 3.60 -5.39 -19.10
C VAL A 227 4.84 -4.50 -19.15
N ALA A 228 5.42 -4.18 -18.00
CA ALA A 228 6.59 -3.32 -17.90
C ALA A 228 7.83 -3.92 -18.60
N ARG A 229 8.03 -5.25 -18.50
CA ARG A 229 9.10 -5.94 -19.24
C ARG A 229 8.87 -5.90 -20.74
N HIS A 230 7.63 -6.07 -21.18
CA HIS A 230 7.30 -5.98 -22.59
C HIS A 230 7.57 -4.57 -23.13
N LEU A 231 7.22 -3.55 -22.36
CA LEU A 231 7.50 -2.15 -22.70
C LEU A 231 8.97 -1.74 -22.47
N LYS A 232 9.85 -2.68 -22.08
CA LYS A 232 11.27 -2.48 -21.80
C LYS A 232 11.55 -1.47 -20.67
N LEU A 233 10.57 -1.28 -19.77
CA LEU A 233 10.71 -0.47 -18.56
C LEU A 233 11.43 -1.23 -17.44
N ILE A 234 11.51 -2.56 -17.53
CA ILE A 234 12.25 -3.45 -16.63
C ILE A 234 13.18 -4.35 -17.45
N THR A 235 14.45 -4.37 -17.09
CA THR A 235 15.50 -5.21 -17.69
C THR A 235 16.00 -6.31 -16.73
N ARG A 236 15.89 -6.08 -15.42
CA ARG A 236 16.30 -7.01 -14.37
C ARG A 236 15.52 -8.33 -14.47
N LYS A 237 16.20 -9.46 -14.22
CA LYS A 237 15.58 -10.81 -14.25
C LYS A 237 14.71 -11.09 -13.01
N GLN A 238 15.14 -10.62 -11.84
CA GLN A 238 14.42 -10.81 -10.57
C GLN A 238 13.20 -9.87 -10.50
N THR A 239 12.20 -10.27 -9.71
CA THR A 239 11.07 -9.41 -9.30
C THR A 239 11.20 -9.15 -7.81
N ASP A 240 11.93 -8.10 -7.45
CA ASP A 240 12.27 -7.68 -6.09
C ASP A 240 12.10 -6.17 -5.90
N TRP A 241 12.54 -5.62 -4.77
CA TRP A 241 12.49 -4.18 -4.51
C TRP A 241 13.18 -3.36 -5.61
N GLN A 242 14.39 -3.78 -6.00
CA GLN A 242 15.15 -3.06 -7.02
C GLN A 242 14.45 -3.07 -8.39
N THR A 243 13.61 -4.07 -8.65
CA THR A 243 12.78 -4.11 -9.86
C THR A 243 11.66 -3.08 -9.82
N ALA A 244 11.03 -2.88 -8.64
CA ALA A 244 10.04 -1.83 -8.48
C ALA A 244 10.66 -0.43 -8.58
N VAL A 245 11.89 -0.25 -8.08
CA VAL A 245 12.68 0.98 -8.24
C VAL A 245 13.01 1.22 -9.71
N GLU A 246 13.59 0.23 -10.43
CA GLU A 246 13.92 0.34 -11.86
C GLU A 246 12.69 0.74 -12.69
N LEU A 247 11.54 0.08 -12.45
CA LEU A 247 10.28 0.45 -13.08
C LEU A 247 9.95 1.92 -12.83
N THR A 248 10.02 2.34 -11.58
CA THR A 248 9.64 3.70 -11.19
C THR A 248 10.55 4.75 -11.81
N GLU A 249 11.86 4.51 -11.86
CA GLU A 249 12.81 5.40 -12.52
C GLU A 249 12.50 5.53 -14.03
N GLY A 250 12.17 4.41 -14.70
CA GLY A 250 11.71 4.46 -16.09
C GLY A 250 10.40 5.27 -16.27
N LEU A 251 9.49 5.20 -15.31
CA LEU A 251 8.25 5.99 -15.32
C LEU A 251 8.49 7.47 -15.01
N LYS A 252 9.48 7.81 -14.17
CA LYS A 252 9.91 9.19 -13.92
C LYS A 252 10.44 9.90 -15.15
N GLU A 253 11.04 9.17 -16.11
CA GLU A 253 11.43 9.76 -17.39
C GLU A 253 10.23 10.26 -18.21
N LEU A 254 9.04 9.66 -17.99
CA LEU A 254 7.79 10.05 -18.64
C LEU A 254 7.08 11.17 -17.88
N ASP A 255 7.01 11.03 -16.54
CA ASP A 255 6.46 12.06 -15.65
C ASP A 255 7.21 12.07 -14.31
N PRO A 256 8.12 13.03 -14.10
CA PRO A 256 8.91 13.10 -12.87
C PRO A 256 8.11 13.55 -11.65
N LEU A 257 6.94 14.17 -11.83
CA LEU A 257 6.13 14.68 -10.72
C LEU A 257 5.10 13.66 -10.22
N ASP A 258 4.64 12.73 -11.09
CA ASP A 258 3.65 11.70 -10.75
C ASP A 258 3.91 10.40 -11.54
N PRO A 259 5.05 9.73 -11.30
CA PRO A 259 5.40 8.51 -12.03
C PRO A 259 4.41 7.36 -11.75
N VAL A 260 3.82 7.33 -10.56
CA VAL A 260 2.94 6.23 -10.14
C VAL A 260 1.54 6.30 -10.73
N LYS A 261 1.16 7.40 -11.44
CA LYS A 261 -0.06 7.44 -12.23
C LYS A 261 -0.09 6.34 -13.29
N TYR A 262 1.08 5.94 -13.79
CA TYR A 262 1.19 4.89 -14.80
C TYR A 262 0.88 3.49 -14.30
N ASP A 263 0.75 3.29 -12.96
CA ASP A 263 0.23 2.04 -12.42
C ASP A 263 -1.17 1.71 -12.98
N PHE A 264 -2.04 2.72 -13.15
CA PHE A 264 -3.35 2.52 -13.79
C PHE A 264 -3.24 2.00 -15.22
N ALA A 265 -2.30 2.52 -16.00
CA ALA A 265 -2.06 2.06 -17.37
C ALA A 265 -1.53 0.61 -17.38
N LEU A 266 -0.46 0.34 -16.63
CA LEU A 266 0.19 -0.97 -16.60
C LEU A 266 -0.74 -2.05 -16.05
N PHE A 267 -1.49 -1.74 -15.00
CA PHE A 267 -2.46 -2.65 -14.40
C PHE A 267 -3.64 -2.91 -15.33
N GLY A 268 -4.20 -1.86 -15.96
CA GLY A 268 -5.27 -2.00 -16.93
C GLY A 268 -4.88 -2.83 -18.14
N LEU A 269 -3.71 -2.58 -18.72
CA LEU A 269 -3.15 -3.39 -19.80
C LEU A 269 -2.99 -4.86 -19.38
N GLY A 270 -2.47 -5.12 -18.17
CA GLY A 270 -2.21 -6.47 -17.68
C GLY A 270 -3.47 -7.26 -17.31
N ILE A 271 -4.50 -6.62 -16.76
CA ILE A 271 -5.69 -7.29 -16.25
C ILE A 271 -6.86 -7.23 -17.24
N GLU A 272 -7.17 -6.04 -17.78
CA GLU A 272 -8.35 -5.85 -18.63
C GLU A 272 -8.04 -6.21 -20.09
N GLU A 273 -6.87 -5.85 -20.60
CA GLU A 273 -6.44 -6.13 -21.97
C GLU A 273 -5.59 -7.41 -22.09
N ARG A 274 -5.26 -8.06 -20.96
CA ARG A 274 -4.54 -9.34 -20.88
C ARG A 274 -3.19 -9.38 -21.58
N TRP A 275 -2.49 -8.27 -21.62
CA TRP A 275 -1.15 -8.19 -22.19
C TRP A 275 -0.19 -9.17 -21.51
N GLY A 276 0.61 -9.86 -22.32
CA GLY A 276 1.56 -10.88 -21.83
C GLY A 276 0.96 -12.27 -21.61
N ILE A 277 -0.35 -12.47 -21.85
CA ILE A 277 -1.01 -13.77 -21.69
C ILE A 277 -1.35 -14.39 -23.07
N GLU A 278 -1.76 -13.61 -24.07
CA GLU A 278 -2.29 -14.10 -25.35
C GLU A 278 -1.46 -13.74 -26.60
N GLY A 279 -0.22 -13.27 -26.43
CA GLY A 279 0.69 -13.02 -27.58
C GLY A 279 0.30 -11.85 -28.50
N ILE A 280 -0.75 -11.09 -28.20
CA ILE A 280 -1.20 -9.93 -28.95
C ILE A 280 -0.63 -8.68 -28.30
N MET A 281 0.42 -8.14 -28.89
CA MET A 281 1.05 -6.93 -28.38
C MET A 281 1.44 -6.01 -29.53
N PRO A 282 1.07 -4.72 -29.51
CA PRO A 282 1.57 -3.76 -30.48
C PRO A 282 3.10 -3.59 -30.30
N GLU A 283 3.83 -3.51 -31.38
CA GLU A 283 5.23 -3.05 -31.41
C GLU A 283 5.23 -1.50 -31.29
N PHE A 284 6.07 -0.97 -30.38
CA PHE A 284 6.32 0.46 -30.19
C PHE A 284 7.68 0.87 -30.73
#